data_6f90a4607f7ae11ffdc15c906f26d140
#
_entry.id   6f90a4607f7ae11ffdc15c906f26d140
#
_cell.length_a   1.000
_cell.length_b   1.000
_cell.length_c   1.000
_cell.angle_alpha   90.00
_cell.angle_beta   90.00
_cell.angle_gamma   90.00
#
_symmetry.space_group_name_H-M   'P 1'
#
loop_
_entity.id
_entity.type
_entity.pdbx_description
1 polymer ?
#
loop_
_entity_poly.entity_id
_entity_poly.type
_entity_poly.pdbx_seq_one_letter_code
_entity_poly.pdbx_strand_id
1 'polypeptide(L)'
;MFHEAAQAPEVVRAQLSANAARAAQLAERLRHAPPRAVVTCARGSSDHAATFARYLIETRLGLLTSSAAPSVSSVYEAAPDLSGTLMLTISQSGASPDILAAVSRARAAGAHIVALVNAEHSPLAQLADELLPLHAGTEQSVAATKSYIASLSAIVQLVAEWAGDVPLAAALQHAPEALARAWQLDWSAAIAHLTPASSLYVIGRGLGLGIAQEAALKFKETCGLHAEAVSAAELRHGPMALVRAGFPLLLFTQNDESRAGVTQLAAELVAQGADVLLAGASLARTTELPTEAAHPVIEPMLFAQSFYRMANEDRKSVV
;
A
#
# COMPACT_ATOMS: atom_id res chain seq x y z
N MET A 1 -13.19 11.44 4.23
CA MET A 1 -11.79 11.15 3.87
C MET A 1 -10.79 11.97 4.68
N PHE A 2 -10.80 13.33 4.70
CA PHE A 2 -9.80 14.14 5.44
C PHE A 2 -9.73 13.79 6.93
N HIS A 3 -10.87 13.82 7.63
CA HIS A 3 -10.93 13.48 9.07
C HIS A 3 -10.58 12.02 9.36
N GLU A 4 -10.88 11.11 8.43
CA GLU A 4 -10.54 9.69 8.56
C GLU A 4 -9.04 9.47 8.37
N ALA A 5 -8.43 10.11 7.37
CA ALA A 5 -6.98 10.06 7.17
C ALA A 5 -6.21 10.62 8.37
N ALA A 6 -6.69 11.71 8.97
CA ALA A 6 -6.10 12.31 10.16
C ALA A 6 -6.09 11.37 11.39
N GLN A 7 -6.95 10.35 11.42
CA GLN A 7 -7.03 9.37 12.51
C GLN A 7 -5.98 8.24 12.40
N ALA A 8 -5.26 8.13 11.28
CA ALA A 8 -4.34 7.02 11.06
C ALA A 8 -3.28 6.84 12.17
N PRO A 9 -2.68 7.88 12.77
CA PRO A 9 -1.74 7.72 13.87
C PRO A 9 -2.32 6.96 15.06
N GLU A 10 -3.52 7.33 15.51
CA GLU A 10 -4.21 6.67 16.64
C GLU A 10 -4.68 5.27 16.29
N VAL A 11 -5.15 5.07 15.06
CA VAL A 11 -5.54 3.76 14.54
C VAL A 11 -4.36 2.81 14.58
N VAL A 12 -3.21 3.21 14.05
CA VAL A 12 -2.00 2.37 14.05
C VAL A 12 -1.53 2.07 15.48
N ARG A 13 -1.53 3.06 16.38
CA ARG A 13 -1.15 2.86 17.79
C ARG A 13 -2.04 1.81 18.47
N ALA A 14 -3.35 1.94 18.32
CA ALA A 14 -4.31 1.02 18.89
C ALA A 14 -4.16 -0.40 18.29
N GLN A 15 -4.01 -0.49 16.96
CA GLN A 15 -3.84 -1.74 16.24
C GLN A 15 -2.60 -2.51 16.69
N LEU A 16 -1.44 -1.84 16.78
CA LEU A 16 -0.18 -2.48 17.17
C LEU A 16 -0.29 -3.12 18.55
N SER A 17 -0.91 -2.41 19.49
CA SER A 17 -1.13 -2.94 20.84
C SER A 17 -2.13 -4.11 20.86
N ALA A 18 -3.25 -3.97 20.16
CA ALA A 18 -4.32 -4.97 20.14
C ALA A 18 -3.89 -6.29 19.46
N ASN A 19 -3.07 -6.17 18.39
CA ASN A 19 -2.62 -7.31 17.61
C ASN A 19 -1.31 -7.96 18.09
N ALA A 20 -0.60 -7.38 19.06
CA ALA A 20 0.74 -7.83 19.45
C ALA A 20 0.81 -9.34 19.73
N ALA A 21 -0.08 -9.85 20.58
CA ALA A 21 -0.09 -11.28 20.91
C ALA A 21 -0.50 -12.17 19.72
N ARG A 22 -1.49 -11.73 18.92
CA ARG A 22 -1.98 -12.48 17.74
C ARG A 22 -0.89 -12.54 16.66
N ALA A 23 -0.23 -11.42 16.37
CA ALA A 23 0.85 -11.37 15.39
C ALA A 23 2.03 -12.25 15.79
N ALA A 24 2.46 -12.21 17.06
CA ALA A 24 3.53 -13.04 17.57
C ALA A 24 3.20 -14.55 17.50
N GLN A 25 1.99 -14.95 17.91
CA GLN A 25 1.53 -16.35 17.83
C GLN A 25 1.44 -16.84 16.38
N LEU A 26 0.88 -16.03 15.47
CA LEU A 26 0.81 -16.38 14.06
C LEU A 26 2.22 -16.52 13.46
N ALA A 27 3.11 -15.56 13.73
CA ALA A 27 4.50 -15.61 13.30
C ALA A 27 5.24 -16.85 13.80
N GLU A 28 5.03 -17.25 15.06
CA GLU A 28 5.60 -18.47 15.61
C GLU A 28 5.11 -19.72 14.86
N ARG A 29 3.81 -19.83 14.60
CA ARG A 29 3.25 -20.94 13.79
C ARG A 29 3.84 -20.97 12.39
N LEU A 30 3.95 -19.82 11.72
CA LEU A 30 4.51 -19.73 10.38
C LEU A 30 6.01 -20.06 10.32
N ARG A 31 6.75 -19.81 11.40
CA ARG A 31 8.15 -20.26 11.51
C ARG A 31 8.27 -21.77 11.71
N HIS A 32 7.37 -22.38 12.49
CA HIS A 32 7.38 -23.83 12.73
C HIS A 32 6.88 -24.63 11.52
N ALA A 33 5.93 -24.11 10.77
CA ALA A 33 5.35 -24.71 9.58
C ALA A 33 5.33 -23.67 8.43
N PRO A 34 6.48 -23.37 7.84
CA PRO A 34 6.58 -22.34 6.81
C PRO A 34 5.79 -22.74 5.55
N PRO A 35 4.98 -21.82 5.02
CA PRO A 35 4.29 -22.08 3.76
C PRO A 35 5.28 -22.14 2.59
N ARG A 36 4.96 -22.92 1.56
CA ARG A 36 5.78 -22.98 0.35
C ARG A 36 5.71 -21.71 -0.52
N ALA A 37 4.64 -20.94 -0.39
CA ALA A 37 4.41 -19.67 -1.06
C ALA A 37 3.30 -18.90 -0.36
N VAL A 38 3.21 -17.60 -0.65
CA VAL A 38 2.11 -16.73 -0.23
C VAL A 38 1.28 -16.34 -1.44
N VAL A 39 -0.05 -16.37 -1.29
CA VAL A 39 -1.00 -15.88 -2.29
C VAL A 39 -1.77 -14.72 -1.66
N THR A 40 -1.69 -13.53 -2.23
CA THR A 40 -2.49 -12.39 -1.75
C THR A 40 -3.83 -12.34 -2.48
N CYS A 41 -4.90 -11.91 -1.78
CA CYS A 41 -6.23 -11.73 -2.38
C CYS A 41 -6.87 -10.46 -1.83
N ALA A 42 -7.13 -9.48 -2.69
CA ALA A 42 -7.67 -8.19 -2.31
C ALA A 42 -8.31 -7.45 -3.50
N ARG A 43 -8.87 -6.25 -3.26
CA ARG A 43 -9.40 -5.31 -4.26
C ARG A 43 -9.12 -3.87 -3.85
N GLY A 44 -8.98 -2.98 -4.86
CA GLY A 44 -8.81 -1.54 -4.65
C GLY A 44 -7.62 -1.20 -3.76
N SER A 45 -7.81 -0.31 -2.78
CA SER A 45 -6.75 0.07 -1.84
C SER A 45 -6.15 -1.13 -1.10
N SER A 46 -6.95 -2.14 -0.78
CA SER A 46 -6.45 -3.38 -0.16
C SER A 46 -5.53 -4.16 -1.10
N ASP A 47 -5.72 -4.12 -2.42
CA ASP A 47 -4.83 -4.77 -3.39
C ASP A 47 -3.50 -4.02 -3.54
N HIS A 48 -3.53 -2.69 -3.38
CA HIS A 48 -2.30 -1.89 -3.30
C HIS A 48 -1.50 -2.19 -2.02
N ALA A 49 -2.18 -2.46 -0.91
CA ALA A 49 -1.53 -2.98 0.30
C ALA A 49 -0.98 -4.41 0.09
N ALA A 50 -1.67 -5.24 -0.71
CA ALA A 50 -1.18 -6.56 -1.10
C ALA A 50 0.07 -6.48 -2.00
N THR A 51 0.16 -5.48 -2.89
CA THR A 51 1.39 -5.18 -3.65
C THR A 51 2.56 -4.88 -2.70
N PHE A 52 2.35 -4.04 -1.69
CA PHE A 52 3.36 -3.77 -0.65
C PHE A 52 3.73 -5.04 0.12
N ALA A 53 2.74 -5.85 0.53
CA ALA A 53 2.96 -7.12 1.23
C ALA A 53 3.84 -8.07 0.42
N ARG A 54 3.59 -8.19 -0.89
CA ARG A 54 4.38 -9.01 -1.78
C ARG A 54 5.86 -8.64 -1.73
N TYR A 55 6.21 -7.37 -1.94
CA TYR A 55 7.60 -6.93 -1.88
C TYR A 55 8.23 -7.17 -0.51
N LEU A 56 7.50 -6.90 0.57
CA LEU A 56 8.02 -7.07 1.91
C LEU A 56 8.26 -8.55 2.24
N ILE A 57 7.33 -9.44 1.90
CA ILE A 57 7.45 -10.89 2.13
C ILE A 57 8.59 -11.48 1.29
N GLU A 58 8.65 -11.15 -0.01
CA GLU A 58 9.71 -11.66 -0.89
C GLU A 58 11.10 -11.20 -0.44
N THR A 59 11.25 -9.94 -0.01
CA THR A 59 12.56 -9.38 0.38
C THR A 59 12.99 -9.77 1.80
N ARG A 60 12.06 -9.98 2.74
CA ARG A 60 12.40 -10.27 4.15
C ARG A 60 12.36 -11.76 4.48
N LEU A 61 11.52 -12.53 3.81
CA LEU A 61 11.32 -13.95 4.09
C LEU A 61 11.79 -14.85 2.95
N GLY A 62 12.08 -14.31 1.76
CA GLY A 62 12.45 -15.09 0.57
C GLY A 62 11.31 -15.98 0.04
N LEU A 63 10.07 -15.72 0.45
CA LEU A 63 8.92 -16.53 0.05
C LEU A 63 8.27 -15.98 -1.21
N LEU A 64 8.16 -16.81 -2.24
CA LEU A 64 7.42 -16.44 -3.46
C LEU A 64 6.01 -15.98 -3.10
N THR A 65 5.65 -14.79 -3.59
CA THR A 65 4.34 -14.20 -3.34
C THR A 65 3.66 -13.82 -4.64
N SER A 66 2.44 -14.32 -4.85
CA SER A 66 1.64 -14.06 -6.05
C SER A 66 0.29 -13.43 -5.67
N SER A 67 -0.23 -12.54 -6.52
CA SER A 67 -1.60 -12.05 -6.38
C SER A 67 -2.57 -13.05 -6.99
N ALA A 68 -3.63 -13.43 -6.26
CA ALA A 68 -4.73 -14.21 -6.80
C ALA A 68 -5.50 -13.38 -7.83
N ALA A 69 -5.95 -14.04 -8.89
CA ALA A 69 -6.95 -13.51 -9.81
C ALA A 69 -8.33 -14.08 -9.39
N PRO A 70 -9.17 -13.37 -8.63
CA PRO A 70 -10.43 -13.91 -8.13
C PRO A 70 -11.37 -14.46 -9.21
N SER A 71 -11.26 -13.93 -10.44
CA SER A 71 -12.02 -14.45 -11.58
C SER A 71 -11.69 -15.91 -11.94
N VAL A 72 -10.50 -16.40 -11.62
CA VAL A 72 -10.14 -17.82 -11.80
C VAL A 72 -11.10 -18.71 -11.03
N SER A 73 -11.43 -18.32 -9.81
CA SER A 73 -12.38 -19.07 -8.98
C SER A 73 -13.83 -18.66 -9.21
N SER A 74 -14.14 -17.36 -9.36
CA SER A 74 -15.53 -16.88 -9.39
C SER A 74 -16.19 -16.96 -10.77
N VAL A 75 -15.40 -16.96 -11.87
CA VAL A 75 -15.89 -16.98 -13.25
C VAL A 75 -15.54 -18.28 -13.94
N TYR A 76 -14.27 -18.69 -13.89
CA TYR A 76 -13.79 -19.91 -14.58
C TYR A 76 -13.96 -21.17 -13.75
N GLU A 77 -14.39 -21.06 -12.50
CA GLU A 77 -14.61 -22.17 -11.57
C GLU A 77 -13.39 -23.10 -11.39
N ALA A 78 -12.20 -22.62 -11.72
CA ALA A 78 -10.97 -23.37 -11.58
C ALA A 78 -10.49 -23.36 -10.11
N ALA A 79 -9.89 -24.46 -9.70
CA ALA A 79 -9.31 -24.62 -8.37
C ALA A 79 -7.84 -25.06 -8.51
N PRO A 80 -6.86 -24.13 -8.44
CA PRO A 80 -5.46 -24.50 -8.40
C PRO A 80 -5.15 -25.25 -7.10
N ASP A 81 -4.15 -26.14 -7.12
CA ASP A 81 -3.62 -26.75 -5.90
C ASP A 81 -2.90 -25.69 -5.05
N LEU A 82 -3.49 -25.38 -3.91
CA LEU A 82 -2.94 -24.41 -2.93
C LEU A 82 -2.48 -25.08 -1.63
N SER A 83 -2.31 -26.41 -1.64
CA SER A 83 -1.81 -27.15 -0.49
C SER A 83 -0.46 -26.59 -0.02
N GLY A 84 -0.35 -26.33 1.28
CA GLY A 84 0.85 -25.77 1.89
C GLY A 84 1.15 -24.30 1.52
N THR A 85 0.18 -23.57 0.94
CA THR A 85 0.30 -22.13 0.72
C THR A 85 -0.39 -21.35 1.84
N LEU A 86 0.09 -20.13 2.08
CA LEU A 86 -0.59 -19.11 2.89
C LEU A 86 -1.39 -18.20 1.96
N MET A 87 -2.71 -18.07 2.15
CA MET A 87 -3.47 -17.01 1.50
C MET A 87 -3.64 -15.84 2.46
N LEU A 88 -3.01 -14.72 2.13
CA LEU A 88 -3.13 -13.45 2.85
C LEU A 88 -4.22 -12.61 2.18
N THR A 89 -5.37 -12.50 2.83
CA THR A 89 -6.52 -11.75 2.30
C THR A 89 -6.68 -10.43 3.04
N ILE A 90 -6.81 -9.33 2.29
CA ILE A 90 -6.92 -7.99 2.85
C ILE A 90 -8.25 -7.37 2.40
N SER A 91 -9.05 -6.90 3.35
CA SER A 91 -10.35 -6.28 3.05
C SER A 91 -10.80 -5.33 4.16
N GLN A 92 -11.36 -4.20 3.79
CA GLN A 92 -11.99 -3.29 4.75
C GLN A 92 -13.34 -3.88 5.22
N SER A 93 -14.23 -4.24 4.30
CA SER A 93 -15.58 -4.71 4.64
C SER A 93 -15.66 -6.20 4.96
N GLY A 94 -14.75 -7.02 4.41
CA GLY A 94 -14.81 -8.47 4.51
C GLY A 94 -16.04 -9.10 3.88
N ALA A 95 -16.73 -8.41 2.96
CA ALA A 95 -18.02 -8.84 2.41
C ALA A 95 -18.05 -8.90 0.87
N SER A 96 -16.94 -8.66 0.18
CA SER A 96 -16.88 -8.70 -1.29
C SER A 96 -17.14 -10.11 -1.82
N PRO A 97 -18.19 -10.35 -2.64
CA PRO A 97 -18.59 -11.71 -3.03
C PRO A 97 -17.50 -12.49 -3.78
N ASP A 98 -16.76 -11.82 -4.67
CA ASP A 98 -15.68 -12.45 -5.45
C ASP A 98 -14.46 -12.82 -4.58
N ILE A 99 -14.15 -12.02 -3.55
CA ILE A 99 -13.12 -12.35 -2.57
C ILE A 99 -13.56 -13.54 -1.73
N LEU A 100 -14.80 -13.55 -1.24
CA LEU A 100 -15.34 -14.66 -0.45
C LEU A 100 -15.32 -15.97 -1.25
N ALA A 101 -15.72 -15.92 -2.52
CA ALA A 101 -15.66 -17.09 -3.41
C ALA A 101 -14.24 -17.60 -3.60
N ALA A 102 -13.28 -16.69 -3.86
CA ALA A 102 -11.88 -17.03 -4.04
C ALA A 102 -11.26 -17.65 -2.77
N VAL A 103 -11.52 -17.04 -1.60
CA VAL A 103 -11.01 -17.52 -0.31
C VAL A 103 -11.61 -18.88 0.05
N SER A 104 -12.93 -19.07 -0.14
CA SER A 104 -13.60 -20.35 0.13
C SER A 104 -13.01 -21.48 -0.72
N ARG A 105 -12.79 -21.24 -2.02
CA ARG A 105 -12.15 -22.22 -2.91
C ARG A 105 -10.70 -22.49 -2.57
N ALA A 106 -9.94 -21.44 -2.22
CA ALA A 106 -8.55 -21.58 -1.79
C ALA A 106 -8.41 -22.43 -0.52
N ARG A 107 -9.29 -22.22 0.45
CA ARG A 107 -9.38 -23.03 1.66
C ARG A 107 -9.69 -24.50 1.34
N ALA A 108 -10.67 -24.73 0.48
CA ALA A 108 -11.00 -26.08 0.00
C ALA A 108 -9.85 -26.75 -0.78
N ALA A 109 -8.98 -25.94 -1.42
CA ALA A 109 -7.78 -26.38 -2.12
C ALA A 109 -6.53 -26.51 -1.21
N GLY A 110 -6.71 -26.40 0.11
CA GLY A 110 -5.66 -26.65 1.11
C GLY A 110 -4.81 -25.43 1.49
N ALA A 111 -5.19 -24.20 1.11
CA ALA A 111 -4.53 -23.00 1.59
C ALA A 111 -4.87 -22.73 3.06
N HIS A 112 -3.87 -22.25 3.83
CA HIS A 112 -4.09 -21.66 5.15
C HIS A 112 -4.49 -20.19 4.98
N ILE A 113 -5.62 -19.78 5.53
CA ILE A 113 -6.22 -18.46 5.30
C ILE A 113 -5.89 -17.51 6.45
N VAL A 114 -5.16 -16.44 6.17
CA VAL A 114 -4.93 -15.31 7.07
C VAL A 114 -5.68 -14.09 6.55
N ALA A 115 -6.57 -13.53 7.35
CA ALA A 115 -7.34 -12.35 6.97
C ALA A 115 -6.89 -11.10 7.77
N LEU A 116 -6.57 -10.03 7.04
CA LEU A 116 -6.44 -8.68 7.55
C LEU A 116 -7.74 -7.95 7.22
N VAL A 117 -8.64 -7.81 8.18
CA VAL A 117 -9.97 -7.25 7.92
C VAL A 117 -10.37 -6.24 8.98
N ASN A 118 -11.06 -5.17 8.56
CA ASN A 118 -11.53 -4.16 9.51
C ASN A 118 -12.84 -4.56 10.20
N ALA A 119 -13.74 -5.23 9.48
CA ALA A 119 -14.99 -5.73 10.03
C ALA A 119 -14.79 -7.14 10.62
N GLU A 120 -14.51 -7.20 11.91
CA GLU A 120 -14.11 -8.44 12.62
C GLU A 120 -15.17 -9.54 12.62
N HIS A 121 -16.45 -9.19 12.42
CA HIS A 121 -17.57 -10.14 12.35
C HIS A 121 -18.05 -10.40 10.92
N SER A 122 -17.25 -10.02 9.92
CA SER A 122 -17.61 -10.19 8.51
C SER A 122 -17.56 -11.65 8.06
N PRO A 123 -18.20 -11.99 6.92
CA PRO A 123 -18.10 -13.31 6.33
C PRO A 123 -16.65 -13.76 6.06
N LEU A 124 -15.76 -12.84 5.67
CA LEU A 124 -14.34 -13.14 5.48
C LEU A 124 -13.64 -13.54 6.79
N ALA A 125 -13.94 -12.84 7.88
CA ALA A 125 -13.39 -13.18 9.20
C ALA A 125 -13.81 -14.58 9.65
N GLN A 126 -15.04 -15.03 9.30
CA GLN A 126 -15.52 -16.36 9.60
C GLN A 126 -14.89 -17.47 8.72
N LEU A 127 -14.44 -17.14 7.52
CA LEU A 127 -13.74 -18.06 6.61
C LEU A 127 -12.24 -18.20 6.94
N ALA A 128 -11.65 -17.24 7.65
CA ALA A 128 -10.24 -17.25 7.94
C ALA A 128 -9.88 -18.27 9.03
N ASP A 129 -8.71 -18.89 8.89
CA ASP A 129 -8.11 -19.72 9.93
C ASP A 129 -7.44 -18.84 11.00
N GLU A 130 -6.96 -17.66 10.58
CA GLU A 130 -6.32 -16.66 11.45
C GLU A 130 -6.80 -15.25 11.07
N LEU A 131 -7.02 -14.42 12.09
CA LEU A 131 -7.51 -13.06 11.94
C LEU A 131 -6.56 -12.05 12.59
N LEU A 132 -6.12 -11.06 11.81
CA LEU A 132 -5.46 -9.84 12.29
C LEU A 132 -6.37 -8.64 11.97
N PRO A 133 -7.17 -8.16 12.92
CA PRO A 133 -8.07 -7.04 12.71
C PRO A 133 -7.31 -5.74 12.40
N LEU A 134 -7.86 -4.92 11.50
CA LEU A 134 -7.25 -3.63 11.17
C LEU A 134 -7.48 -2.56 12.24
N HIS A 135 -8.51 -2.72 13.06
CA HIS A 135 -8.87 -1.76 14.13
C HIS A 135 -9.02 -0.31 13.64
N ALA A 136 -9.32 -0.11 12.34
CA ALA A 136 -9.46 1.23 11.78
C ALA A 136 -10.78 1.93 12.18
N GLY A 137 -11.66 1.22 12.89
CA GLY A 137 -12.99 1.73 13.22
C GLY A 137 -13.85 1.96 11.97
N THR A 138 -14.92 2.74 12.11
CA THR A 138 -15.80 3.06 10.98
C THR A 138 -15.09 3.96 9.98
N GLU A 139 -15.11 3.59 8.70
CA GLU A 139 -14.64 4.39 7.57
C GLU A 139 -15.80 4.56 6.60
N GLN A 140 -16.33 5.77 6.48
CA GLN A 140 -17.54 6.09 5.71
C GLN A 140 -17.24 6.53 4.29
N SER A 141 -16.05 7.07 4.08
CA SER A 141 -15.62 7.48 2.74
C SER A 141 -15.47 6.28 1.82
N VAL A 142 -15.99 6.38 0.60
CA VAL A 142 -15.75 5.39 -0.45
C VAL A 142 -14.25 5.26 -0.73
N ALA A 143 -13.55 6.40 -0.79
CA ALA A 143 -12.10 6.44 -0.89
C ALA A 143 -11.47 6.11 0.48
N ALA A 144 -11.05 4.86 0.66
CA ALA A 144 -10.39 4.38 1.87
C ALA A 144 -9.07 5.12 2.12
N THR A 145 -8.74 5.36 3.39
CA THR A 145 -7.52 6.05 3.83
C THR A 145 -6.87 5.38 5.03
N LYS A 146 -7.48 5.53 6.22
CA LYS A 146 -6.93 4.97 7.46
C LYS A 146 -6.88 3.44 7.45
N SER A 147 -7.83 2.78 6.80
CA SER A 147 -7.82 1.32 6.66
C SER A 147 -6.70 0.83 5.75
N TYR A 148 -6.31 1.61 4.73
CA TYR A 148 -5.13 1.32 3.92
C TYR A 148 -3.84 1.41 4.75
N ILE A 149 -3.64 2.51 5.49
CA ILE A 149 -2.48 2.68 6.38
C ILE A 149 -2.45 1.57 7.45
N ALA A 150 -3.60 1.24 8.04
CA ALA A 150 -3.73 0.14 8.99
C ALA A 150 -3.38 -1.21 8.36
N SER A 151 -3.71 -1.43 7.08
CA SER A 151 -3.31 -2.65 6.36
C SER A 151 -1.80 -2.73 6.21
N LEU A 152 -1.13 -1.64 5.82
CA LEU A 152 0.34 -1.59 5.76
C LEU A 152 0.97 -1.88 7.13
N SER A 153 0.44 -1.26 8.18
CA SER A 153 0.91 -1.48 9.56
C SER A 153 0.77 -2.94 10.00
N ALA A 154 -0.38 -3.58 9.77
CA ALA A 154 -0.61 -4.99 10.11
C ALA A 154 0.31 -5.94 9.31
N ILE A 155 0.56 -5.63 8.03
CA ILE A 155 1.50 -6.39 7.18
C ILE A 155 2.92 -6.27 7.75
N VAL A 156 3.37 -5.06 8.09
CA VAL A 156 4.71 -4.84 8.66
C VAL A 156 4.83 -5.55 10.01
N GLN A 157 3.81 -5.45 10.88
CA GLN A 157 3.81 -6.13 12.17
C GLN A 157 3.96 -7.64 12.01
N LEU A 158 3.14 -8.26 11.15
CA LEU A 158 3.23 -9.70 10.89
C LEU A 158 4.59 -10.10 10.33
N VAL A 159 5.09 -9.39 9.32
CA VAL A 159 6.34 -9.77 8.64
C VAL A 159 7.55 -9.54 9.54
N ALA A 160 7.59 -8.45 10.32
CA ALA A 160 8.67 -8.20 11.28
C ALA A 160 8.74 -9.31 12.34
N GLU A 161 7.60 -9.71 12.91
CA GLU A 161 7.51 -10.82 13.85
C GLU A 161 7.90 -12.15 13.20
N TRP A 162 7.42 -12.41 11.98
CA TRP A 162 7.69 -13.65 11.25
C TRP A 162 9.16 -13.80 10.86
N ALA A 163 9.80 -12.71 10.41
CA ALA A 163 11.22 -12.67 10.09
C ALA A 163 12.13 -12.59 11.32
N GLY A 164 11.59 -12.27 12.51
CA GLY A 164 12.40 -11.92 13.67
C GLY A 164 13.20 -10.63 13.48
N ASP A 165 12.69 -9.68 12.67
CA ASP A 165 13.35 -8.41 12.36
C ASP A 165 13.11 -7.38 13.47
N VAL A 166 13.95 -7.48 14.52
CA VAL A 166 13.85 -6.60 15.69
C VAL A 166 13.98 -5.12 15.35
N PRO A 167 14.91 -4.68 14.46
CA PRO A 167 14.97 -3.29 14.01
C PRO A 167 13.70 -2.80 13.35
N LEU A 168 13.08 -3.60 12.48
CA LEU A 168 11.83 -3.24 11.81
C LEU A 168 10.66 -3.18 12.80
N ALA A 169 10.57 -4.15 13.72
CA ALA A 169 9.56 -4.16 14.78
C ALA A 169 9.67 -2.89 15.66
N ALA A 170 10.89 -2.50 16.04
CA ALA A 170 11.14 -1.28 16.81
C ALA A 170 10.75 -0.02 16.00
N ALA A 171 11.12 0.04 14.72
CA ALA A 171 10.75 1.16 13.85
C ALA A 171 9.23 1.31 13.71
N LEU A 172 8.49 0.19 13.62
CA LEU A 172 7.04 0.20 13.53
C LEU A 172 6.37 0.76 14.79
N GLN A 173 6.95 0.55 16.00
CA GLN A 173 6.42 1.13 17.23
C GLN A 173 6.46 2.66 17.22
N HIS A 174 7.34 3.29 16.44
CA HIS A 174 7.43 4.73 16.27
C HIS A 174 6.61 5.27 15.07
N ALA A 175 5.97 4.38 14.31
CA ALA A 175 5.16 4.78 13.16
C ALA A 175 3.99 5.72 13.50
N PRO A 176 3.26 5.56 14.63
CA PRO A 176 2.19 6.50 14.99
C PRO A 176 2.65 7.96 15.10
N GLU A 177 3.80 8.20 15.76
CA GLU A 177 4.38 9.54 15.91
C GLU A 177 4.88 10.08 14.57
N ALA A 178 5.50 9.24 13.75
CA ALA A 178 5.94 9.60 12.40
C ALA A 178 4.76 9.94 11.48
N LEU A 179 3.65 9.18 11.53
CA LEU A 179 2.42 9.48 10.82
C LEU A 179 1.82 10.82 11.25
N ALA A 180 1.83 11.13 12.56
CA ALA A 180 1.35 12.42 13.07
C ALA A 180 2.18 13.58 12.52
N ARG A 181 3.52 13.43 12.42
CA ARG A 181 4.39 14.45 11.81
C ARG A 181 4.19 14.52 10.29
N ALA A 182 4.09 13.39 9.59
CA ALA A 182 3.81 13.33 8.16
C ALA A 182 2.49 14.02 7.79
N TRP A 183 1.48 13.94 8.66
CA TRP A 183 0.22 14.65 8.47
C TRP A 183 0.37 16.18 8.50
N GLN A 184 1.40 16.73 9.14
CA GLN A 184 1.64 18.18 9.20
C GLN A 184 2.43 18.70 8.00
N LEU A 185 3.00 17.83 7.19
CA LEU A 185 3.81 18.24 6.03
C LEU A 185 2.92 18.88 4.96
N ASP A 186 3.40 19.98 4.39
CA ASP A 186 2.69 20.75 3.37
C ASP A 186 3.13 20.31 1.97
N TRP A 187 2.18 19.75 1.21
CA TRP A 187 2.34 19.39 -0.19
C TRP A 187 1.50 20.29 -1.11
N SER A 188 1.03 21.44 -0.64
CA SER A 188 0.21 22.37 -1.43
C SER A 188 0.90 22.84 -2.71
N ALA A 189 2.24 22.88 -2.73
CA ALA A 189 3.00 23.18 -3.93
C ALA A 189 2.65 22.25 -5.11
N ALA A 190 2.28 20.99 -4.86
CA ALA A 190 1.87 20.06 -5.90
C ALA A 190 0.52 20.45 -6.54
N ILE A 191 -0.38 21.09 -5.80
CA ILE A 191 -1.75 21.38 -6.24
C ILE A 191 -1.72 22.30 -7.49
N ALA A 192 -0.84 23.30 -7.50
CA ALA A 192 -0.72 24.22 -8.63
C ALA A 192 -0.31 23.52 -9.95
N HIS A 193 0.46 22.43 -9.84
CA HIS A 193 0.90 21.61 -11.00
C HIS A 193 -0.18 20.60 -11.41
N LEU A 194 -0.95 20.07 -10.48
CA LEU A 194 -1.93 19.01 -10.72
C LEU A 194 -3.30 19.55 -11.15
N THR A 195 -3.71 20.74 -10.68
CA THR A 195 -5.01 21.35 -11.02
C THR A 195 -5.23 21.50 -12.55
N PRO A 196 -4.28 21.96 -13.37
CA PRO A 196 -4.46 22.06 -14.81
C PRO A 196 -4.27 20.72 -15.57
N ALA A 197 -3.85 19.66 -14.88
CA ALA A 197 -3.52 18.39 -15.50
C ALA A 197 -4.77 17.58 -15.87
N SER A 198 -4.77 16.96 -17.04
CA SER A 198 -5.79 15.99 -17.46
C SER A 198 -5.38 14.54 -17.18
N SER A 199 -4.09 14.30 -17.02
CA SER A 199 -3.52 12.99 -16.71
C SER A 199 -2.14 13.13 -16.06
N LEU A 200 -1.72 12.13 -15.32
CA LEU A 200 -0.37 12.05 -14.76
C LEU A 200 0.08 10.60 -14.60
N TYR A 201 1.39 10.42 -14.47
CA TYR A 201 1.95 9.20 -13.93
C TYR A 201 2.28 9.34 -12.44
N VAL A 202 2.02 8.27 -11.68
CA VAL A 202 2.49 8.12 -10.31
C VAL A 202 3.53 7.01 -10.26
N ILE A 203 4.74 7.35 -9.87
CA ILE A 203 5.90 6.46 -9.98
C ILE A 203 6.30 5.96 -8.59
N GLY A 204 6.46 4.66 -8.48
CA GLY A 204 7.06 3.99 -7.32
C GLY A 204 7.99 2.87 -7.77
N ARG A 205 8.74 2.30 -6.82
CA ARG A 205 9.59 1.13 -7.05
C ARG A 205 9.63 0.26 -5.79
N GLY A 206 9.63 -1.07 -5.98
CA GLY A 206 9.67 -1.97 -4.82
C GLY A 206 8.50 -1.72 -3.87
N LEU A 207 8.78 -1.50 -2.58
CA LEU A 207 7.78 -1.17 -1.57
C LEU A 207 6.97 0.08 -1.91
N GLY A 208 7.58 1.05 -2.60
CA GLY A 208 6.92 2.29 -3.03
C GLY A 208 5.91 2.11 -4.17
N LEU A 209 5.85 0.95 -4.84
CA LEU A 209 4.86 0.73 -5.90
C LEU A 209 3.43 0.68 -5.36
N GLY A 210 3.22 0.09 -4.18
CA GLY A 210 1.90 0.02 -3.56
C GLY A 210 1.31 1.40 -3.24
N ILE A 211 2.13 2.34 -2.77
CA ILE A 211 1.67 3.73 -2.54
C ILE A 211 1.45 4.47 -3.85
N ALA A 212 2.25 4.22 -4.89
CA ALA A 212 2.00 4.81 -6.20
C ALA A 212 0.64 4.37 -6.79
N GLN A 213 0.30 3.09 -6.66
CA GLN A 213 -1.00 2.54 -7.06
C GLN A 213 -2.13 3.17 -6.25
N GLU A 214 -1.96 3.31 -4.94
CA GLU A 214 -2.96 3.92 -4.06
C GLU A 214 -3.18 5.40 -4.39
N ALA A 215 -2.12 6.16 -4.62
CA ALA A 215 -2.22 7.57 -5.00
C ALA A 215 -2.92 7.73 -6.36
N ALA A 216 -2.59 6.90 -7.35
CA ALA A 216 -3.26 6.90 -8.65
C ALA A 216 -4.75 6.56 -8.54
N LEU A 217 -5.13 5.65 -7.64
CA LEU A 217 -6.54 5.36 -7.36
C LEU A 217 -7.24 6.57 -6.76
N LYS A 218 -6.64 7.21 -5.75
CA LYS A 218 -7.21 8.37 -5.07
C LYS A 218 -7.38 9.57 -5.99
N PHE A 219 -6.44 9.86 -6.88
CA PHE A 219 -6.62 10.90 -7.90
C PHE A 219 -7.86 10.65 -8.75
N LYS A 220 -8.12 9.41 -9.15
CA LYS A 220 -9.33 9.05 -9.90
C LYS A 220 -10.59 9.18 -9.09
N GLU A 221 -10.59 8.69 -7.83
CA GLU A 221 -11.77 8.64 -6.96
C GLU A 221 -12.16 10.01 -6.42
N THR A 222 -11.19 10.89 -6.16
CA THR A 222 -11.45 12.13 -5.39
C THR A 222 -11.23 13.41 -6.18
N CYS A 223 -10.35 13.39 -7.19
CA CYS A 223 -10.01 14.57 -8.00
C CYS A 223 -10.53 14.47 -9.44
N GLY A 224 -11.11 13.32 -9.84
CA GLY A 224 -11.55 13.11 -11.24
C GLY A 224 -10.38 13.14 -12.25
N LEU A 225 -9.14 13.03 -11.76
CA LEU A 225 -7.93 13.11 -12.55
C LEU A 225 -7.47 11.72 -12.98
N HIS A 226 -7.28 11.53 -14.29
CA HIS A 226 -6.74 10.26 -14.79
C HIS A 226 -5.29 10.09 -14.34
N ALA A 227 -5.04 9.08 -13.53
CA ALA A 227 -3.72 8.77 -13.00
C ALA A 227 -3.40 7.29 -13.21
N GLU A 228 -2.18 7.01 -13.65
CA GLU A 228 -1.67 5.65 -13.82
C GLU A 228 -0.42 5.45 -12.96
N ALA A 229 -0.41 4.37 -12.17
CA ALA A 229 0.75 3.97 -11.41
C ALA A 229 1.69 3.12 -12.27
N VAL A 230 2.96 3.52 -12.34
CA VAL A 230 3.97 2.81 -13.12
C VAL A 230 5.20 2.57 -12.27
N SER A 231 5.75 1.35 -12.33
CA SER A 231 7.07 1.09 -11.72
C SER A 231 8.15 1.90 -12.45
N ALA A 232 9.08 2.49 -11.70
CA ALA A 232 10.17 3.28 -12.28
C ALA A 232 10.98 2.53 -13.36
N ALA A 233 11.03 1.19 -13.31
CA ALA A 233 11.65 0.39 -14.38
C ALA A 233 10.75 0.31 -15.61
N GLU A 234 9.45 0.04 -15.42
CA GLU A 234 8.49 -0.18 -16.51
C GLU A 234 8.24 1.09 -17.34
N LEU A 235 8.41 2.28 -16.75
CA LEU A 235 8.20 3.54 -17.47
C LEU A 235 9.02 3.60 -18.77
N ARG A 236 10.25 3.04 -18.77
CA ARG A 236 11.14 3.03 -19.94
C ARG A 236 10.74 1.99 -21.00
N HIS A 237 9.80 1.08 -20.69
CA HIS A 237 9.36 0.01 -21.57
C HIS A 237 8.06 0.33 -22.33
N GLY A 238 7.86 1.60 -22.68
CA GLY A 238 6.74 2.06 -23.49
C GLY A 238 6.06 3.33 -22.96
N PRO A 239 5.61 3.38 -21.67
CA PRO A 239 4.88 4.52 -21.13
C PRO A 239 5.61 5.88 -21.23
N MET A 240 6.94 5.86 -21.27
CA MET A 240 7.78 7.07 -21.49
C MET A 240 7.38 7.85 -22.75
N ALA A 241 6.76 7.22 -23.75
CA ALA A 241 6.31 7.88 -24.99
C ALA A 241 5.25 8.97 -24.76
N LEU A 242 4.51 8.92 -23.64
CA LEU A 242 3.55 9.94 -23.26
C LEU A 242 4.19 11.13 -22.53
N VAL A 243 5.40 10.96 -22.03
CA VAL A 243 6.10 12.00 -21.27
C VAL A 243 6.65 13.04 -22.25
N ARG A 244 6.15 14.26 -22.12
CA ARG A 244 6.55 15.43 -22.90
C ARG A 244 6.73 16.63 -21.97
N ALA A 245 7.21 17.75 -22.51
CA ALA A 245 7.36 18.97 -21.73
C ALA A 245 6.06 19.34 -21.00
N GLY A 246 6.14 19.58 -19.70
CA GLY A 246 5.02 19.90 -18.84
C GLY A 246 4.13 18.71 -18.45
N PHE A 247 4.44 17.47 -18.86
CA PHE A 247 3.66 16.30 -18.41
C PHE A 247 3.95 16.04 -16.92
N PRO A 248 2.92 15.99 -16.06
CA PRO A 248 3.12 15.83 -14.62
C PRO A 248 3.41 14.40 -14.20
N LEU A 249 4.38 14.24 -13.32
CA LEU A 249 4.68 12.96 -12.67
C LEU A 249 4.88 13.16 -11.17
N LEU A 250 4.24 12.33 -10.36
CA LEU A 250 4.48 12.25 -8.91
C LEU A 250 5.35 11.03 -8.63
N LEU A 251 6.54 11.23 -8.07
CA LEU A 251 7.48 10.18 -7.73
C LEU A 251 7.61 9.99 -6.22
N PHE A 252 7.51 8.75 -5.76
CA PHE A 252 7.79 8.34 -4.39
C PHE A 252 9.16 7.66 -4.33
N THR A 253 10.04 8.15 -3.47
CA THR A 253 11.44 7.74 -3.38
C THR A 253 11.78 7.42 -1.92
N GLN A 254 11.60 6.17 -1.53
CA GLN A 254 11.98 5.71 -0.19
C GLN A 254 13.51 5.57 -0.07
N ASN A 255 14.02 5.55 1.15
CA ASN A 255 15.44 5.48 1.42
C ASN A 255 15.95 4.02 1.49
N ASP A 256 15.76 3.29 0.38
CA ASP A 256 16.20 1.90 0.20
C ASP A 256 17.03 1.74 -1.09
N GLU A 257 17.32 0.52 -1.47
CA GLU A 257 18.12 0.15 -2.65
C GLU A 257 17.51 0.65 -3.96
N SER A 258 16.21 0.97 -3.99
CA SER A 258 15.53 1.49 -5.18
C SER A 258 15.78 2.99 -5.42
N ARG A 259 16.23 3.72 -4.39
CA ARG A 259 16.37 5.18 -4.38
C ARG A 259 17.19 5.71 -5.55
N ALA A 260 18.38 5.15 -5.76
CA ALA A 260 19.28 5.60 -6.81
C ALA A 260 18.63 5.53 -8.21
N GLY A 261 17.95 4.43 -8.51
CA GLY A 261 17.26 4.23 -9.79
C GLY A 261 16.07 5.16 -10.01
N VAL A 262 15.30 5.46 -8.95
CA VAL A 262 14.17 6.40 -9.02
C VAL A 262 14.68 7.84 -9.17
N THR A 263 15.74 8.22 -8.45
CA THR A 263 16.34 9.55 -8.56
C THR A 263 16.98 9.79 -9.94
N GLN A 264 17.64 8.76 -10.49
CA GLN A 264 18.16 8.84 -11.87
C GLN A 264 17.02 9.02 -12.88
N LEU A 265 15.93 8.28 -12.75
CA LEU A 265 14.76 8.46 -13.61
C LEU A 265 14.19 9.89 -13.49
N ALA A 266 14.08 10.44 -12.27
CA ALA A 266 13.63 11.80 -12.07
C ALA A 266 14.50 12.82 -12.83
N ALA A 267 15.82 12.64 -12.81
CA ALA A 267 16.75 13.50 -13.56
C ALA A 267 16.54 13.41 -15.08
N GLU A 268 16.30 12.20 -15.61
CA GLU A 268 16.00 11.98 -17.02
C GLU A 268 14.69 12.67 -17.43
N LEU A 269 13.64 12.57 -16.61
CA LEU A 269 12.35 13.21 -16.83
C LEU A 269 12.45 14.74 -16.81
N VAL A 270 13.19 15.30 -15.85
CA VAL A 270 13.49 16.73 -15.78
C VAL A 270 14.24 17.20 -17.03
N ALA A 271 15.20 16.40 -17.53
CA ALA A 271 15.95 16.74 -18.75
C ALA A 271 15.04 16.76 -20.01
N GLN A 272 13.97 15.96 -20.04
CA GLN A 272 12.94 15.97 -21.08
C GLN A 272 11.92 17.11 -20.92
N GLY A 273 12.04 17.91 -19.86
CA GLY A 273 11.12 19.02 -19.58
C GLY A 273 9.81 18.61 -18.93
N ALA A 274 9.72 17.39 -18.39
CA ALA A 274 8.54 16.94 -17.65
C ALA A 274 8.39 17.73 -16.33
N ASP A 275 7.17 17.81 -15.83
CA ASP A 275 6.85 18.43 -14.54
C ASP A 275 6.92 17.37 -13.42
N VAL A 276 8.01 17.40 -12.67
CA VAL A 276 8.34 16.34 -11.71
C VAL A 276 8.09 16.80 -10.28
N LEU A 277 7.11 16.16 -9.61
CA LEU A 277 6.83 16.27 -8.19
C LEU A 277 7.56 15.14 -7.48
N LEU A 278 8.48 15.45 -6.57
CA LEU A 278 9.40 14.45 -5.99
C LEU A 278 9.27 14.40 -4.47
N ALA A 279 8.78 13.27 -3.94
CA ALA A 279 8.73 12.97 -2.52
C ALA A 279 9.89 12.05 -2.11
N GLY A 280 10.62 12.40 -1.04
CA GLY A 280 11.68 11.59 -0.44
C GLY A 280 13.09 11.84 -0.99
N ALA A 281 13.25 12.68 -1.99
CA ALA A 281 14.57 13.10 -2.49
C ALA A 281 14.55 14.57 -2.91
N SER A 282 15.73 15.17 -3.07
CA SER A 282 15.93 16.53 -3.56
C SER A 282 16.66 16.48 -4.90
N LEU A 283 16.14 17.20 -5.89
CA LEU A 283 16.74 17.31 -7.21
C LEU A 283 16.40 18.67 -7.85
N ALA A 284 17.38 19.29 -8.46
CA ALA A 284 17.18 20.58 -9.13
C ALA A 284 16.07 20.50 -10.21
N ARG A 285 15.26 21.55 -10.29
CA ARG A 285 14.13 21.67 -11.22
C ARG A 285 13.00 20.66 -11.01
N THR A 286 12.86 20.13 -9.81
CA THR A 286 11.66 19.38 -9.36
C THR A 286 10.90 20.23 -8.35
N THR A 287 9.60 19.95 -8.19
CA THR A 287 8.84 20.40 -7.03
C THR A 287 9.04 19.38 -5.92
N GLU A 288 9.86 19.75 -4.94
CA GLU A 288 10.17 18.88 -3.81
C GLU A 288 8.99 18.83 -2.84
N LEU A 289 8.57 17.63 -2.46
CA LEU A 289 7.53 17.39 -1.49
C LEU A 289 8.19 16.91 -0.19
N PRO A 290 8.06 17.65 0.91
CA PRO A 290 8.70 17.31 2.18
C PRO A 290 8.22 15.96 2.70
N THR A 291 9.13 15.17 3.27
CA THR A 291 8.83 13.85 3.81
C THR A 291 9.38 13.67 5.21
N GLU A 292 8.72 12.85 6.00
CA GLU A 292 9.21 12.41 7.30
C GLU A 292 10.17 11.24 7.11
N ALA A 293 11.39 11.34 7.65
CA ALA A 293 12.38 10.27 7.57
C ALA A 293 12.09 9.16 8.58
N ALA A 294 12.14 7.91 8.12
CA ALA A 294 11.90 6.74 8.95
C ALA A 294 12.69 5.52 8.42
N HIS A 295 12.43 4.35 8.99
CA HIS A 295 12.88 3.09 8.40
C HIS A 295 12.27 2.93 6.99
N PRO A 296 13.03 2.51 5.96
CA PRO A 296 12.58 2.48 4.56
C PRO A 296 11.25 1.73 4.33
N VAL A 297 10.98 0.69 5.10
CA VAL A 297 9.72 -0.06 5.06
C VAL A 297 8.53 0.76 5.60
N ILE A 298 8.77 1.73 6.47
CA ILE A 298 7.74 2.59 7.06
C ILE A 298 7.43 3.80 6.16
N GLU A 299 8.41 4.31 5.41
CA GLU A 299 8.27 5.51 4.58
C GLU A 299 7.06 5.48 3.61
N PRO A 300 6.71 4.37 2.93
CA PRO A 300 5.50 4.32 2.09
C PRO A 300 4.20 4.64 2.84
N MET A 301 4.11 4.27 4.12
CA MET A 301 2.99 4.63 5.00
C MET A 301 2.92 6.14 5.26
N LEU A 302 4.09 6.76 5.45
CA LEU A 302 4.22 8.20 5.71
C LEU A 302 3.92 9.02 4.44
N PHE A 303 4.35 8.54 3.27
CA PHE A 303 3.98 9.13 1.97
C PHE A 303 2.46 9.10 1.77
N ALA A 304 1.81 7.98 2.09
CA ALA A 304 0.35 7.88 2.02
C ALA A 304 -0.33 8.92 2.91
N GLN A 305 0.18 9.14 4.13
CA GLN A 305 -0.36 10.08 5.09
C GLN A 305 -0.30 11.53 4.57
N SER A 306 0.86 11.97 4.07
CA SER A 306 1.04 13.31 3.49
C SER A 306 0.23 13.48 2.20
N PHE A 307 0.22 12.45 1.35
CA PHE A 307 -0.57 12.44 0.12
C PHE A 307 -2.07 12.58 0.38
N TYR A 308 -2.63 11.87 1.36
CA TYR A 308 -4.06 11.97 1.69
C TYR A 308 -4.45 13.36 2.14
N ARG A 309 -3.59 14.07 2.86
CA ARG A 309 -3.84 15.46 3.23
C ARG A 309 -3.93 16.32 1.97
N MET A 310 -2.93 16.27 1.09
CA MET A 310 -2.89 17.06 -0.15
C MET A 310 -4.11 16.76 -1.06
N ALA A 311 -4.40 15.48 -1.32
CA ALA A 311 -5.51 15.10 -2.20
C ALA A 311 -6.89 15.57 -1.69
N ASN A 312 -7.06 15.81 -0.39
CA ASN A 312 -8.27 16.38 0.17
C ASN A 312 -8.35 17.90 0.08
N GLU A 313 -7.21 18.58 0.08
CA GLU A 313 -7.15 20.04 -0.11
C GLU A 313 -7.48 20.40 -1.57
N ASP A 314 -7.01 19.61 -2.53
CA ASP A 314 -7.31 19.74 -3.95
C ASP A 314 -8.81 19.56 -4.25
N ARG A 315 -9.49 18.63 -3.58
CA ARG A 315 -10.94 18.43 -3.70
C ARG A 315 -11.78 19.69 -3.45
N LYS A 316 -11.28 20.63 -2.65
CA LYS A 316 -11.98 21.90 -2.39
C LYS A 316 -11.82 22.94 -3.51
N SER A 317 -10.86 22.75 -4.39
CA SER A 317 -10.59 23.66 -5.52
C SER A 317 -11.25 23.22 -6.81
N VAL A 318 -11.83 22.01 -6.88
CA VAL A 318 -12.42 21.41 -8.10
C VAL A 318 -13.96 21.29 -8.02
N VAL A 319 -14.59 21.69 -6.90
CA VAL A 319 -16.07 21.68 -6.73
C VAL A 319 -16.63 23.11 -6.75
#